data_1a740f4fc15120205ebf3e2e05a7ec0a
#
_entry.id   1a740f4fc15120205ebf3e2e05a7ec0a
#
_cell.length_a   1.000
_cell.length_b   1.000
_cell.length_c   1.000
_cell.angle_alpha   90.00
_cell.angle_beta   90.00
_cell.angle_gamma   90.00
#
_symmetry.space_group_name_H-M   'P 1'
#
loop_
_entity.id
_entity.type
_entity.pdbx_description
1 polymer ?
#
loop_
_entity_poly.entity_id
_entity_poly.type
_entity_poly.pdbx_seq_one_letter_code
_entity_poly.pdbx_strand_id
1 'polypeptide(L)'
;FVAFFPQLVAGPIVRASEFLPQLREKIEMGSGNLKQIIIHNSNLKLGITIMAFGFLKKMFFADNIAPLVDNIFSNPIGMDSFTIILGAVAFGIQIYGDFSGYTDIAIGAALILGFKLPMNFNKPYFATSPSDFWRRWHISLSTWLRDYLYIPLGGNKKSKNRTYLNLMTVMFLGGLWHGASWNFVIWGVLHGIYLAIHKLV
;
A
#
# COMPACT_ATOMS: atom_id res chain seq x y z
N PHE A 1 -10.69 16.35 7.10
CA PHE A 1 -10.43 15.01 6.53
C PHE A 1 -9.27 15.05 5.55
N VAL A 2 -9.32 15.86 4.48
CA VAL A 2 -8.30 15.90 3.42
C VAL A 2 -6.91 16.28 3.96
N ALA A 3 -6.82 17.14 4.97
CA ALA A 3 -5.56 17.59 5.58
C ALA A 3 -5.09 16.72 6.77
N PHE A 4 -5.64 15.53 6.96
CA PHE A 4 -5.22 14.63 8.03
C PHE A 4 -3.83 14.05 7.73
N PHE A 5 -2.81 14.60 8.37
CA PHE A 5 -1.41 14.39 7.99
C PHE A 5 -0.93 12.92 7.93
N PRO A 6 -1.42 11.97 8.76
CA PRO A 6 -0.91 10.60 8.67
C PRO A 6 -1.19 9.91 7.33
N GLN A 7 -2.23 10.35 6.60
CA GLN A 7 -2.60 9.75 5.30
C GLN A 7 -2.04 10.50 4.09
N LEU A 8 -1.48 11.72 4.25
CA LEU A 8 -1.27 12.67 3.14
C LEU A 8 -0.30 12.21 2.05
N VAL A 9 0.78 11.51 2.37
CA VAL A 9 1.83 11.20 1.39
C VAL A 9 1.77 9.74 0.94
N ALA A 10 2.01 8.80 1.83
CA ALA A 10 2.03 7.36 1.55
C ALA A 10 1.30 6.54 2.63
N GLY A 11 0.48 7.19 3.45
CA GLY A 11 -0.39 6.52 4.39
C GLY A 11 -1.50 5.73 3.69
N PRO A 12 -2.24 4.89 4.42
CA PRO A 12 -3.37 4.16 3.87
C PRO A 12 -4.41 5.09 3.27
N ILE A 13 -4.96 4.74 2.11
CA ILE A 13 -6.07 5.48 1.48
C ILE A 13 -7.31 5.28 2.34
N VAL A 14 -7.75 6.34 3.00
CA VAL A 14 -8.89 6.32 3.91
C VAL A 14 -10.13 6.86 3.22
N ARG A 15 -11.25 6.17 3.36
CA ARG A 15 -12.52 6.63 2.82
C ARG A 15 -13.21 7.60 3.77
N ALA A 16 -13.87 8.60 3.20
CA ALA A 16 -14.66 9.53 3.99
C ALA A 16 -15.71 8.82 4.87
N SER A 17 -16.32 7.75 4.34
CA SER A 17 -17.28 6.90 5.07
C SER A 17 -16.68 6.18 6.29
N GLU A 18 -15.37 5.97 6.34
CA GLU A 18 -14.67 5.33 7.46
C GLU A 18 -14.11 6.35 8.45
N PHE A 19 -13.69 7.52 7.96
CA PHE A 19 -13.06 8.56 8.76
C PHE A 19 -14.05 9.52 9.42
N LEU A 20 -15.06 10.00 8.66
CA LEU A 20 -15.98 11.01 9.15
C LEU A 20 -16.80 10.57 10.38
N PRO A 21 -17.26 9.31 10.49
CA PRO A 21 -17.89 8.83 11.73
C PRO A 21 -16.96 8.92 12.95
N GLN A 22 -15.69 8.54 12.81
CA GLN A 22 -14.71 8.65 13.89
C GLN A 22 -14.46 10.10 14.30
N LEU A 23 -14.41 11.01 13.33
CA LEU A 23 -14.26 12.44 13.58
C LEU A 23 -15.48 13.02 14.29
N ARG A 24 -16.69 12.64 13.84
CA ARG A 24 -17.96 13.08 14.46
C ARG A 24 -18.04 12.63 15.91
N GLU A 25 -17.77 11.35 16.18
CA GLU A 25 -17.76 10.80 17.54
C GLU A 25 -16.84 11.60 18.47
N LYS A 26 -15.65 11.98 18.00
CA LYS A 26 -14.71 12.78 18.78
C LYS A 26 -15.18 14.23 19.04
N ILE A 27 -15.83 14.83 18.07
CA ILE A 27 -16.41 16.19 18.22
C ILE A 27 -17.55 16.15 19.24
N GLU A 28 -18.43 15.16 19.17
CA GLU A 28 -19.56 14.97 20.07
C GLU A 28 -19.09 14.72 21.52
N MET A 29 -18.09 13.85 21.73
CA MET A 29 -17.48 13.58 23.03
C MET A 29 -16.80 14.84 23.62
N GLY A 30 -16.27 15.72 22.79
CA GLY A 30 -15.58 16.95 23.20
C GLY A 30 -16.50 18.16 23.46
N SER A 31 -17.82 17.99 23.52
CA SER A 31 -18.77 19.13 23.68
C SER A 31 -18.59 20.22 22.60
N GLY A 32 -18.26 19.83 21.38
CA GLY A 32 -18.01 20.76 20.27
C GLY A 32 -16.66 21.47 20.31
N ASN A 33 -15.82 21.20 21.29
CA ASN A 33 -14.50 21.79 21.44
C ASN A 33 -13.40 20.82 20.97
N LEU A 34 -12.81 21.06 19.79
CA LEU A 34 -11.68 20.28 19.23
C LEU A 34 -10.44 20.22 20.15
N LYS A 35 -10.43 20.96 21.25
CA LYS A 35 -9.33 20.96 22.22
C LYS A 35 -9.20 19.70 23.07
N GLN A 36 -10.16 18.78 23.02
CA GLN A 36 -10.11 17.53 23.78
C GLN A 36 -9.92 16.31 22.87
N ILE A 37 -8.81 16.24 22.14
CA ILE A 37 -8.30 14.95 21.69
C ILE A 37 -7.82 14.21 22.92
N ILE A 38 -8.66 13.34 23.48
CA ILE A 38 -8.28 12.51 24.62
C ILE A 38 -7.31 11.43 24.13
N ILE A 39 -6.05 11.59 24.48
CA ILE A 39 -5.04 10.56 24.21
C ILE A 39 -5.17 9.48 25.29
N HIS A 40 -5.71 8.32 24.91
CA HIS A 40 -5.74 7.17 25.80
C HIS A 40 -4.36 6.52 25.93
N ASN A 41 -3.92 6.20 27.15
CA ASN A 41 -2.61 5.59 27.39
C ASN A 41 -2.40 4.27 26.62
N SER A 42 -3.46 3.49 26.41
CA SER A 42 -3.42 2.28 25.60
C SER A 42 -3.09 2.57 24.13
N ASN A 43 -3.72 3.58 23.54
CA ASN A 43 -3.49 4.01 22.17
C ASN A 43 -2.09 4.63 22.02
N LEU A 44 -1.63 5.37 23.03
CA LEU A 44 -0.29 5.94 23.04
C LEU A 44 0.78 4.84 23.01
N LYS A 45 0.70 3.87 23.92
CA LYS A 45 1.65 2.74 23.96
C LYS A 45 1.64 1.95 22.66
N LEU A 46 0.46 1.56 22.19
CA LEU A 46 0.33 0.78 20.96
C LEU A 46 0.78 1.59 19.73
N GLY A 47 0.39 2.86 19.63
CA GLY A 47 0.79 3.73 18.53
C GLY A 47 2.30 3.93 18.46
N ILE A 48 2.97 4.20 19.60
CA ILE A 48 4.43 4.29 19.67
C ILE A 48 5.08 2.97 19.26
N THR A 49 4.55 1.84 19.72
CA THR A 49 5.09 0.51 19.34
C THR A 49 5.00 0.28 17.84
N ILE A 50 3.84 0.55 17.23
CA ILE A 50 3.66 0.40 15.78
C ILE A 50 4.61 1.34 15.01
N MET A 51 4.74 2.61 15.44
CA MET A 51 5.69 3.56 14.84
C MET A 51 7.13 3.08 14.96
N ALA A 52 7.54 2.57 16.10
CA ALA A 52 8.90 2.04 16.30
C ALA A 52 9.20 0.87 15.33
N PHE A 53 8.26 -0.05 15.13
CA PHE A 53 8.39 -1.09 14.09
C PHE A 53 8.41 -0.50 12.68
N GLY A 54 7.63 0.54 12.41
CA GLY A 54 7.66 1.26 11.14
C GLY A 54 9.03 1.89 10.88
N PHE A 55 9.60 2.60 11.85
CA PHE A 55 10.96 3.16 11.76
C PHE A 55 12.02 2.08 11.59
N LEU A 56 11.92 0.95 12.29
CA LEU A 56 12.82 -0.18 12.11
C LEU A 56 12.79 -0.69 10.66
N LYS A 57 11.62 -0.87 10.08
CA LYS A 57 11.48 -1.29 8.68
C LYS A 57 12.08 -0.27 7.71
N LYS A 58 11.74 1.01 7.89
CA LYS A 58 12.20 2.08 7.00
C LYS A 58 13.69 2.34 7.14
N MET A 59 14.14 2.71 8.32
CA MET A 59 15.51 3.21 8.53
C MET A 59 16.54 2.09 8.60
N PHE A 60 16.20 0.96 9.24
CA PHE A 60 17.17 -0.12 9.40
C PHE A 60 17.21 -1.07 8.19
N PHE A 61 16.06 -1.51 7.69
CA PHE A 61 16.07 -2.44 6.54
C PHE A 61 16.10 -1.71 5.20
N ALA A 62 15.12 -0.85 4.90
CA ALA A 62 14.98 -0.28 3.56
C ALA A 62 16.15 0.66 3.21
N ASP A 63 16.49 1.60 4.10
CA ASP A 63 17.51 2.61 3.81
C ASP A 63 18.94 2.01 3.77
N ASN A 64 19.21 0.92 4.51
CA ASN A 64 20.50 0.22 4.42
C ASN A 64 20.62 -0.69 3.18
N ILE A 65 19.51 -1.17 2.64
CA ILE A 65 19.50 -1.98 1.42
C ILE A 65 19.55 -1.08 0.16
N ALA A 66 19.00 0.13 0.23
CA ALA A 66 18.90 1.04 -0.91
C ALA A 66 20.23 1.26 -1.65
N PRO A 67 21.37 1.55 -1.01
CA PRO A 67 22.65 1.76 -1.71
C PRO A 67 23.11 0.52 -2.50
N LEU A 68 22.85 -0.69 -2.00
CA LEU A 68 23.15 -1.93 -2.71
C LEU A 68 22.31 -2.04 -3.99
N VAL A 69 21.02 -1.81 -3.89
CA VAL A 69 20.08 -1.85 -5.01
C VAL A 69 20.43 -0.80 -6.04
N ASP A 70 20.69 0.44 -5.61
CA ASP A 70 21.06 1.54 -6.49
C ASP A 70 22.36 1.25 -7.24
N ASN A 71 23.37 0.68 -6.57
CA ASN A 71 24.63 0.30 -7.21
C ASN A 71 24.45 -0.77 -8.29
N ILE A 72 23.58 -1.78 -8.05
CA ILE A 72 23.33 -2.85 -9.01
C ILE A 72 22.55 -2.33 -10.23
N PHE A 73 21.52 -1.52 -10.01
CA PHE A 73 20.61 -1.10 -11.10
C PHE A 73 21.03 0.20 -11.81
N SER A 74 21.92 1.00 -11.23
CA SER A 74 22.47 2.18 -11.93
C SER A 74 23.42 1.79 -13.06
N ASN A 75 24.13 0.67 -12.95
CA ASN A 75 25.03 0.20 -13.99
C ASN A 75 25.03 -1.35 -14.11
N PRO A 76 23.95 -1.94 -14.64
CA PRO A 76 23.81 -3.39 -14.71
C PRO A 76 24.69 -4.06 -15.78
N ILE A 77 25.31 -3.26 -16.69
CA ILE A 77 26.12 -3.79 -17.78
C ILE A 77 27.42 -4.37 -17.22
N GLY A 78 27.64 -5.67 -17.49
CA GLY A 78 28.82 -6.40 -17.00
C GLY A 78 28.64 -7.09 -15.66
N MET A 79 27.50 -6.95 -15.00
CA MET A 79 27.19 -7.73 -13.81
C MET A 79 26.76 -9.15 -14.18
N ASP A 80 27.13 -10.10 -13.35
CA ASP A 80 26.69 -11.49 -13.50
C ASP A 80 25.21 -11.66 -13.12
N SER A 81 24.59 -12.72 -13.66
CA SER A 81 23.16 -12.98 -13.48
C SER A 81 22.76 -13.18 -12.01
N PHE A 82 23.66 -13.73 -11.18
CA PHE A 82 23.39 -13.94 -9.76
C PHE A 82 23.29 -12.60 -9.03
N THR A 83 24.21 -11.69 -9.29
CA THR A 83 24.17 -10.32 -8.72
C THR A 83 22.89 -9.57 -9.10
N ILE A 84 22.45 -9.68 -10.36
CA ILE A 84 21.18 -9.04 -10.80
C ILE A 84 19.96 -9.65 -10.09
N ILE A 85 19.91 -10.99 -9.95
CA ILE A 85 18.83 -11.66 -9.22
C ILE A 85 18.84 -11.25 -7.75
N LEU A 86 20.00 -11.20 -7.12
CA LEU A 86 20.14 -10.74 -5.74
C LEU A 86 19.66 -9.28 -5.59
N GLY A 87 20.02 -8.42 -6.54
CA GLY A 87 19.52 -7.04 -6.61
C GLY A 87 18.01 -6.96 -6.70
N ALA A 88 17.37 -7.81 -7.51
CA ALA A 88 15.91 -7.84 -7.62
C ALA A 88 15.23 -8.29 -6.30
N VAL A 89 15.79 -9.29 -5.62
CA VAL A 89 15.31 -9.72 -4.29
C VAL A 89 15.51 -8.61 -3.26
N ALA A 90 16.68 -7.98 -3.25
CA ALA A 90 16.99 -6.86 -2.37
C ALA A 90 16.03 -5.68 -2.61
N PHE A 91 15.75 -5.34 -3.86
CA PHE A 91 14.74 -4.33 -4.20
C PHE A 91 13.34 -4.70 -3.69
N GLY A 92 12.94 -5.97 -3.80
CA GLY A 92 11.68 -6.44 -3.22
C GLY A 92 11.61 -6.22 -1.70
N ILE A 93 12.69 -6.49 -0.98
CA ILE A 93 12.78 -6.26 0.49
C ILE A 93 12.77 -4.75 0.78
N GLN A 94 13.53 -3.96 0.01
CA GLN A 94 13.62 -2.51 0.15
C GLN A 94 12.25 -1.86 -0.01
N ILE A 95 11.54 -2.09 -1.11
CA ILE A 95 10.23 -1.46 -1.37
C ILE A 95 9.18 -1.86 -0.34
N TYR A 96 9.22 -3.12 0.14
CA TYR A 96 8.33 -3.56 1.20
C TYR A 96 8.67 -2.90 2.54
N GLY A 97 9.95 -2.87 2.92
CA GLY A 97 10.42 -2.23 4.15
C GLY A 97 10.08 -0.74 4.18
N ASP A 98 10.36 -0.05 3.07
CA ASP A 98 10.10 1.38 2.91
C ASP A 98 8.61 1.70 3.04
N PHE A 99 7.78 1.09 2.22
CA PHE A 99 6.36 1.42 2.17
C PHE A 99 5.56 0.85 3.36
N SER A 100 5.83 -0.39 3.79
CA SER A 100 5.15 -0.90 4.99
C SER A 100 5.60 -0.17 6.25
N GLY A 101 6.87 0.25 6.32
CA GLY A 101 7.39 1.05 7.42
C GLY A 101 6.70 2.42 7.50
N TYR A 102 6.61 3.13 6.39
CA TYR A 102 5.86 4.38 6.32
C TYR A 102 4.40 4.20 6.74
N THR A 103 3.75 3.15 6.25
CA THR A 103 2.35 2.85 6.60
C THR A 103 2.17 2.59 8.10
N ASP A 104 3.08 1.84 8.72
CA ASP A 104 3.02 1.58 10.17
C ASP A 104 3.23 2.87 10.98
N ILE A 105 4.14 3.75 10.56
CA ILE A 105 4.32 5.08 11.18
C ILE A 105 3.02 5.88 11.08
N ALA A 106 2.38 5.90 9.91
CA ALA A 106 1.11 6.60 9.68
C ALA A 106 -0.03 6.05 10.56
N ILE A 107 -0.16 4.72 10.63
CA ILE A 107 -1.17 4.04 11.45
C ILE A 107 -0.93 4.33 12.94
N GLY A 108 0.32 4.22 13.39
CA GLY A 108 0.68 4.50 14.77
C GLY A 108 0.41 5.94 15.17
N ALA A 109 0.79 6.91 14.32
CA ALA A 109 0.52 8.33 14.55
C ALA A 109 -0.99 8.64 14.61
N ALA A 110 -1.77 8.07 13.67
CA ALA A 110 -3.22 8.22 13.69
C ALA A 110 -3.85 7.61 14.96
N LEU A 111 -3.35 6.45 15.40
CA LEU A 111 -3.84 5.76 16.60
C LEU A 111 -3.58 6.59 17.86
N ILE A 112 -2.43 7.26 17.98
CA ILE A 112 -2.13 8.19 19.09
C ILE A 112 -3.16 9.30 19.12
N LEU A 113 -3.55 9.83 17.95
CA LEU A 113 -4.61 10.84 17.82
C LEU A 113 -6.03 10.23 18.01
N GLY A 114 -6.11 8.91 18.23
CA GLY A 114 -7.35 8.18 18.46
C GLY A 114 -8.13 7.86 17.19
N PHE A 115 -7.49 7.89 16.02
CA PHE A 115 -8.09 7.46 14.74
C PHE A 115 -7.56 6.09 14.32
N LYS A 116 -8.44 5.25 13.79
CA LYS A 116 -8.08 3.96 13.22
C LYS A 116 -7.97 4.08 11.71
N LEU A 117 -6.80 3.76 11.17
CA LEU A 117 -6.58 3.66 9.73
C LEU A 117 -6.59 2.19 9.27
N PRO A 118 -6.97 1.90 8.01
CA PRO A 118 -6.92 0.55 7.48
C PRO A 118 -5.48 0.06 7.31
N MET A 119 -5.28 -1.25 7.39
CA MET A 119 -3.99 -1.88 7.07
C MET A 119 -3.71 -1.82 5.57
N ASN A 120 -2.44 -1.59 5.20
CA ASN A 120 -1.98 -1.65 3.81
C ASN A 120 -1.25 -2.95 3.46
N PHE A 121 -0.70 -3.65 4.45
CA PHE A 121 0.12 -4.85 4.21
C PHE A 121 -0.26 -5.98 5.16
N ASN A 122 -0.37 -7.20 4.61
CA ASN A 122 -0.57 -8.42 5.38
C ASN A 122 0.32 -9.54 4.83
N LYS A 123 1.62 -9.51 5.18
CA LYS A 123 2.62 -10.52 4.77
C LYS A 123 2.53 -10.85 3.26
N PRO A 124 2.71 -9.87 2.35
CA PRO A 124 2.44 -10.04 0.92
C PRO A 124 3.35 -11.09 0.26
N TYR A 125 4.57 -11.26 0.72
CA TYR A 125 5.51 -12.25 0.15
C TYR A 125 5.22 -13.70 0.55
N PHE A 126 4.24 -13.93 1.42
CA PHE A 126 3.68 -15.26 1.70
C PHE A 126 2.44 -15.56 0.88
N ALA A 127 2.15 -14.73 -0.14
CA ALA A 127 1.04 -14.96 -1.04
C ALA A 127 1.28 -16.22 -1.88
N THR A 128 0.23 -17.03 -2.07
CA THR A 128 0.27 -18.26 -2.85
C THR A 128 -0.24 -18.09 -4.28
N SER A 129 -0.69 -16.89 -4.62
CA SER A 129 -1.18 -16.57 -5.97
C SER A 129 -1.11 -15.05 -6.23
N PRO A 130 -1.13 -14.61 -7.52
CA PRO A 130 -1.21 -13.18 -7.85
C PRO A 130 -2.43 -12.49 -7.25
N SER A 131 -3.57 -13.15 -7.18
CA SER A 131 -4.78 -12.61 -6.56
C SER A 131 -4.63 -12.50 -5.04
N ASP A 132 -3.96 -13.45 -4.38
CA ASP A 132 -3.67 -13.39 -2.95
C ASP A 132 -2.65 -12.30 -2.64
N PHE A 133 -1.64 -12.12 -3.51
CA PHE A 133 -0.67 -11.01 -3.38
C PHE A 133 -1.38 -9.66 -3.32
N TRP A 134 -2.30 -9.36 -4.24
CA TRP A 134 -3.02 -8.09 -4.27
C TRP A 134 -4.04 -7.92 -3.13
N ARG A 135 -4.42 -8.98 -2.43
CA ARG A 135 -5.18 -8.91 -1.18
C ARG A 135 -4.33 -8.56 0.03
N ARG A 136 -3.01 -8.65 -0.10
CA ARG A 136 -2.02 -8.47 0.97
C ARG A 136 -1.11 -7.26 0.77
N TRP A 137 -0.97 -6.79 -0.47
CA TRP A 137 -0.15 -5.66 -0.88
C TRP A 137 -1.01 -4.44 -1.16
N HIS A 138 -0.63 -3.30 -0.56
CA HIS A 138 -1.30 -1.99 -0.73
C HIS A 138 -2.83 -2.12 -0.70
N ILE A 139 -3.34 -2.71 0.39
CA ILE A 139 -4.74 -3.18 0.51
C ILE A 139 -5.72 -2.03 0.31
N SER A 140 -5.41 -0.84 0.82
CA SER A 140 -6.29 0.32 0.68
C SER A 140 -6.44 0.77 -0.78
N LEU A 141 -5.35 0.79 -1.57
CA LEU A 141 -5.40 1.07 -3.01
C LEU A 141 -6.10 -0.06 -3.78
N SER A 142 -5.74 -1.32 -3.49
CA SER A 142 -6.33 -2.48 -4.17
C SER A 142 -7.85 -2.54 -3.97
N THR A 143 -8.33 -2.25 -2.77
CA THR A 143 -9.77 -2.17 -2.48
C THR A 143 -10.41 -0.95 -3.12
N TRP A 144 -9.72 0.18 -3.16
CA TRP A 144 -10.20 1.38 -3.85
C TRP A 144 -10.37 1.14 -5.35
N LEU A 145 -9.34 0.59 -6.02
CA LEU A 145 -9.41 0.24 -7.44
C LEU A 145 -10.50 -0.79 -7.74
N ARG A 146 -10.68 -1.76 -6.85
CA ARG A 146 -11.77 -2.73 -6.97
C ARG A 146 -13.14 -2.04 -6.94
N ASP A 147 -13.38 -1.20 -5.94
CA ASP A 147 -14.71 -0.68 -5.64
C ASP A 147 -15.09 0.47 -6.58
N TYR A 148 -14.13 1.32 -6.94
CA TYR A 148 -14.39 2.51 -7.75
C TYR A 148 -14.09 2.34 -9.25
N LEU A 149 -13.35 1.28 -9.63
CA LEU A 149 -13.01 1.06 -11.02
C LEU A 149 -13.46 -0.32 -11.51
N TYR A 150 -13.04 -1.41 -10.86
CA TYR A 150 -13.32 -2.76 -11.34
C TYR A 150 -14.82 -3.11 -11.30
N ILE A 151 -15.48 -2.85 -10.19
CA ILE A 151 -16.92 -3.14 -10.02
C ILE A 151 -17.77 -2.28 -10.98
N PRO A 152 -17.56 -0.95 -11.10
CA PRO A 152 -18.30 -0.12 -12.07
C PRO A 152 -18.11 -0.55 -13.53
N LEU A 153 -16.93 -1.04 -13.92
CA LEU A 153 -16.69 -1.59 -15.26
C LEU A 153 -17.45 -2.90 -15.55
N GLY A 154 -18.11 -3.46 -14.51
CA GLY A 154 -18.87 -4.70 -14.57
C GLY A 154 -18.24 -5.87 -13.83
N GLY A 155 -17.03 -5.73 -13.30
CA GLY A 155 -16.35 -6.75 -12.49
C GLY A 155 -16.32 -8.12 -13.17
N ASN A 156 -16.76 -9.15 -12.44
CA ASN A 156 -16.90 -10.53 -12.92
C ASN A 156 -18.32 -10.86 -13.45
N LYS A 157 -19.25 -9.91 -13.44
CA LYS A 157 -20.66 -10.17 -13.75
C LYS A 157 -20.97 -10.26 -15.24
N LYS A 158 -20.03 -9.87 -16.10
CA LYS A 158 -20.14 -9.92 -17.57
C LYS A 158 -19.41 -11.15 -18.13
N SER A 159 -19.22 -11.21 -19.45
CA SER A 159 -18.49 -12.31 -20.11
C SER A 159 -17.04 -12.44 -19.60
N LYS A 160 -16.44 -13.63 -19.80
CA LYS A 160 -15.03 -13.89 -19.45
C LYS A 160 -14.09 -12.86 -20.08
N ASN A 161 -14.26 -12.57 -21.39
CA ASN A 161 -13.43 -11.59 -22.11
C ASN A 161 -13.54 -10.18 -21.49
N ARG A 162 -14.74 -9.77 -21.09
CA ARG A 162 -14.95 -8.48 -20.42
C ARG A 162 -14.27 -8.45 -19.04
N THR A 163 -14.28 -9.55 -18.32
CA THR A 163 -13.58 -9.67 -17.02
C THR A 163 -12.07 -9.49 -17.20
N TYR A 164 -11.46 -10.11 -18.21
CA TYR A 164 -10.03 -9.93 -18.50
C TYR A 164 -9.71 -8.50 -18.91
N LEU A 165 -10.53 -7.90 -19.76
CA LEU A 165 -10.38 -6.50 -20.14
C LEU A 165 -10.46 -5.58 -18.91
N ASN A 166 -11.42 -5.81 -17.99
CA ASN A 166 -11.55 -5.04 -16.77
C ASN A 166 -10.31 -5.17 -15.87
N LEU A 167 -9.77 -6.38 -15.71
CA LEU A 167 -8.53 -6.62 -14.94
C LEU A 167 -7.35 -5.87 -15.56
N MET A 168 -7.16 -5.99 -16.88
CA MET A 168 -6.10 -5.29 -17.61
C MET A 168 -6.22 -3.77 -17.47
N THR A 169 -7.44 -3.23 -17.64
CA THR A 169 -7.70 -1.79 -17.49
C THR A 169 -7.36 -1.30 -16.08
N VAL A 170 -7.77 -2.03 -15.04
CA VAL A 170 -7.52 -1.65 -13.64
C VAL A 170 -6.03 -1.66 -13.34
N MET A 171 -5.32 -2.69 -13.79
CA MET A 171 -3.88 -2.81 -13.53
C MET A 171 -3.06 -1.81 -14.34
N PHE A 172 -3.45 -1.56 -15.61
CA PHE A 172 -2.85 -0.52 -16.44
C PHE A 172 -2.99 0.88 -15.80
N LEU A 173 -4.20 1.24 -15.38
CA LEU A 173 -4.47 2.52 -14.72
C LEU A 173 -3.81 2.60 -13.34
N GLY A 174 -3.74 1.49 -12.61
CA GLY A 174 -2.97 1.40 -11.37
C GLY A 174 -1.47 1.64 -11.60
N GLY A 175 -0.91 1.13 -12.69
CA GLY A 175 0.47 1.42 -13.09
C GLY A 175 0.68 2.90 -13.38
N LEU A 176 -0.16 3.50 -14.22
CA LEU A 176 -0.09 4.94 -14.54
C LEU A 176 -0.25 5.84 -13.30
N TRP A 177 -1.03 5.41 -12.32
CA TRP A 177 -1.18 6.14 -11.07
C TRP A 177 0.14 6.24 -10.28
N HIS A 178 1.04 5.26 -10.40
CA HIS A 178 2.36 5.29 -9.75
C HIS A 178 3.32 6.32 -10.37
N GLY A 179 3.13 6.69 -11.62
CA GLY A 179 3.96 7.71 -12.28
C GLY A 179 3.90 7.64 -13.81
N ALA A 180 4.24 8.75 -14.45
CA ALA A 180 4.27 8.91 -15.91
C ALA A 180 5.58 8.32 -16.51
N SER A 181 5.81 7.02 -16.30
CA SER A 181 6.96 6.29 -16.85
C SER A 181 6.53 4.99 -17.48
N TRP A 182 7.19 4.61 -18.58
CA TRP A 182 6.99 3.32 -19.24
C TRP A 182 7.20 2.13 -18.30
N ASN A 183 8.10 2.23 -17.32
CA ASN A 183 8.32 1.20 -16.32
C ASN A 183 7.05 0.87 -15.54
N PHE A 184 6.30 1.88 -15.12
CA PHE A 184 5.03 1.69 -14.41
C PHE A 184 3.92 1.14 -15.31
N VAL A 185 3.90 1.54 -16.60
CA VAL A 185 2.96 1.00 -17.58
C VAL A 185 3.22 -0.50 -17.77
N ILE A 186 4.48 -0.88 -18.03
CA ILE A 186 4.89 -2.29 -18.21
C ILE A 186 4.58 -3.09 -16.94
N TRP A 187 4.92 -2.55 -15.77
CA TRP A 187 4.63 -3.16 -14.48
C TRP A 187 3.12 -3.43 -14.31
N GLY A 188 2.27 -2.45 -14.57
CA GLY A 188 0.82 -2.60 -14.51
C GLY A 188 0.29 -3.66 -15.48
N VAL A 189 0.74 -3.63 -16.74
CA VAL A 189 0.37 -4.63 -17.76
C VAL A 189 0.78 -6.03 -17.34
N LEU A 190 2.01 -6.25 -16.86
CA LEU A 190 2.49 -7.55 -16.38
C LEU A 190 1.62 -8.09 -15.25
N HIS A 191 1.30 -7.26 -14.25
CA HIS A 191 0.41 -7.68 -13.16
C HIS A 191 -1.01 -7.99 -13.65
N GLY A 192 -1.51 -7.25 -14.64
CA GLY A 192 -2.79 -7.56 -15.30
C GLY A 192 -2.77 -8.92 -15.97
N ILE A 193 -1.69 -9.25 -16.69
CA ILE A 193 -1.47 -10.56 -17.34
C ILE A 193 -1.41 -11.67 -16.30
N TYR A 194 -0.65 -11.51 -15.20
CA TYR A 194 -0.57 -12.52 -14.13
C TYR A 194 -1.94 -12.82 -13.51
N LEU A 195 -2.75 -11.79 -13.25
CA LEU A 195 -4.10 -11.95 -12.74
C LEU A 195 -5.03 -12.63 -13.75
N ALA A 196 -4.90 -12.30 -15.04
CA ALA A 196 -5.68 -12.92 -16.11
C ALA A 196 -5.33 -14.41 -16.28
N ILE A 197 -4.04 -14.76 -16.32
CA ILE A 197 -3.57 -16.15 -16.39
C ILE A 197 -4.04 -16.95 -15.17
N HIS A 198 -3.83 -16.42 -13.95
CA HIS A 198 -4.29 -17.08 -12.72
C HIS A 198 -5.81 -17.35 -12.70
N LYS A 199 -6.58 -16.58 -13.44
CA LYS A 199 -8.03 -16.77 -13.54
C LYS A 199 -8.44 -17.77 -14.62
N LEU A 200 -7.52 -18.13 -15.54
CA LEU A 200 -7.73 -19.16 -16.56
C LEU A 200 -7.52 -20.57 -16.01
N VAL A 201 -6.62 -20.70 -15.05
CA VAL A 201 -6.26 -21.94 -14.33
C VAL A 201 -7.13 -22.08 -13.09
#